data_34913bfc88fed654df5e88496a76d529
#
_entry.id   34913bfc88fed654df5e88496a76d529
#
_cell.length_a   1.000
_cell.length_b   1.000
_cell.length_c   1.000
_cell.angle_alpha   90.00
_cell.angle_beta   90.00
_cell.angle_gamma   90.00
#
_symmetry.space_group_name_H-M   'P 1'
#
loop_
_entity.id
_entity.type
_entity.pdbx_description
1 polymer ?
#
loop_
_entity_poly.entity_id
_entity_poly.type
_entity_poly.pdbx_seq_one_letter_code
_entity_poly.pdbx_strand_id
1 'polypeptide(L)'
;MNLTEYPYSSGRRVVMGCNHAAATSQPLATLAGMEMFWAGGNAVDAAIAIAIALTVVEPTSNGIGSDAFALVWDGQLHGLNASGRSPQNLTIDRFDGMTQVPDLGWLPITVPGAVSAWRTLWEKWGKLPFEQLFAPAIRYAESGFPVSPETARAWKWTESLLANAIEPEFQWFQQTFLPKGRSPHAGEIWGSRAHAETLREIAATGGESFYRGRLAERMAAFAADTGGLLTQADLAQHQADWVQPISTDYRGITLWEIPPNGQGI
;
A
#
# COMPACT_ATOMS: atom_id res chain seq x y z
N MET A 1 25.79 7.93 18.30
CA MET A 1 24.48 7.77 18.98
C MET A 1 24.71 6.99 20.26
N ASN A 2 24.26 7.49 21.41
CA ASN A 2 24.37 6.73 22.67
C ASN A 2 23.19 5.75 22.75
N LEU A 3 23.44 4.45 22.61
CA LEU A 3 22.43 3.40 22.65
C LEU A 3 22.06 2.94 24.07
N THR A 4 22.73 3.49 25.09
CA THR A 4 22.46 3.16 26.50
C THR A 4 21.39 4.04 27.12
N GLU A 5 21.04 5.15 26.46
CA GLU A 5 20.01 6.08 26.90
C GLU A 5 18.89 6.15 25.87
N TYR A 6 17.66 6.00 26.33
CA TYR A 6 16.48 6.14 25.50
C TYR A 6 15.76 7.45 25.88
N PRO A 7 15.86 8.49 25.05
CA PRO A 7 15.43 9.85 25.43
C PRO A 7 13.90 10.05 25.38
N TYR A 8 13.16 9.03 24.94
CA TYR A 8 11.71 9.15 24.77
C TYR A 8 10.94 8.45 25.89
N SER A 9 9.88 9.08 26.38
CA SER A 9 9.02 8.59 27.45
C SER A 9 8.09 7.43 27.04
N SER A 10 8.12 6.99 25.79
CA SER A 10 7.21 5.98 25.24
C SER A 10 7.35 4.57 25.86
N GLY A 11 8.33 4.33 26.71
CA GLY A 11 8.57 3.03 27.32
C GLY A 11 8.96 1.92 26.35
N ARG A 12 9.10 2.20 25.05
CA ARG A 12 9.56 1.23 24.05
C ARG A 12 11.03 0.94 24.25
N ARG A 13 11.38 -0.34 24.25
CA ARG A 13 12.78 -0.76 24.32
C ARG A 13 13.42 -0.67 22.93
N VAL A 14 14.72 -0.34 22.92
CA VAL A 14 15.53 -0.44 21.70
C VAL A 14 15.60 -1.90 21.28
N VAL A 15 15.24 -2.17 20.03
CA VAL A 15 15.42 -3.49 19.41
C VAL A 15 16.68 -3.44 18.57
N MET A 16 17.57 -4.39 18.80
CA MET A 16 18.83 -4.53 18.06
C MET A 16 18.88 -5.90 17.40
N GLY A 17 19.29 -5.93 16.13
CA GLY A 17 19.55 -7.15 15.37
C GLY A 17 20.98 -7.18 14.86
N CYS A 18 21.58 -8.36 14.77
CA CYS A 18 22.95 -8.53 14.24
C CYS A 18 22.97 -8.45 12.71
N ASN A 19 21.98 -9.02 12.04
CA ASN A 19 21.99 -9.21 10.59
C ASN A 19 20.89 -8.44 9.86
N HIS A 20 19.72 -8.36 10.48
CA HIS A 20 18.51 -7.81 9.85
C HIS A 20 17.72 -6.97 10.83
N ALA A 21 17.04 -5.95 10.32
CA ALA A 21 16.04 -5.20 11.04
C ALA A 21 14.90 -4.85 10.10
N ALA A 22 13.68 -4.90 10.61
CA ALA A 22 12.50 -4.43 9.91
C ALA A 22 11.63 -3.64 10.88
N ALA A 23 11.07 -2.53 10.43
CA ALA A 23 10.18 -1.68 11.20
C ALA A 23 9.04 -1.18 10.31
N THR A 24 7.83 -1.28 10.83
CA THR A 24 6.62 -0.74 10.19
C THR A 24 5.57 -0.46 11.26
N SER A 25 4.46 0.16 10.89
CA SER A 25 3.36 0.54 11.79
C SER A 25 2.64 -0.66 12.43
N GLN A 26 2.71 -1.87 11.80
CA GLN A 26 1.91 -3.02 12.19
C GLN A 26 2.80 -4.27 12.42
N PRO A 27 2.74 -4.91 13.62
CA PRO A 27 3.64 -6.02 13.97
C PRO A 27 3.55 -7.24 13.05
N LEU A 28 2.36 -7.61 12.55
CA LEU A 28 2.19 -8.74 11.64
C LEU A 28 2.84 -8.48 10.27
N ALA A 29 2.85 -7.22 9.83
CA ALA A 29 3.59 -6.84 8.63
C ALA A 29 5.11 -6.91 8.86
N THR A 30 5.60 -6.50 10.06
CA THR A 30 7.01 -6.70 10.42
C THR A 30 7.38 -8.20 10.37
N LEU A 31 6.50 -9.08 10.90
CA LEU A 31 6.73 -10.53 10.83
C LEU A 31 6.78 -11.04 9.39
N ALA A 32 5.94 -10.53 8.50
CA ALA A 32 5.99 -10.89 7.07
C ALA A 32 7.38 -10.58 6.46
N GLY A 33 7.96 -9.42 6.78
CA GLY A 33 9.32 -9.08 6.36
C GLY A 33 10.38 -9.98 6.98
N MET A 34 10.24 -10.32 8.26
CA MET A 34 11.16 -11.23 8.94
C MET A 34 11.11 -12.66 8.36
N GLU A 35 9.92 -13.13 7.94
CA GLU A 35 9.78 -14.41 7.22
C GLU A 35 10.63 -14.44 5.94
N MET A 36 10.70 -13.31 5.20
CA MET A 36 11.54 -13.22 4.00
C MET A 36 13.03 -13.30 4.34
N PHE A 37 13.48 -12.65 5.41
CA PHE A 37 14.87 -12.78 5.86
C PHE A 37 15.21 -14.22 6.25
N TRP A 38 14.35 -14.91 6.98
CA TRP A 38 14.56 -16.32 7.38
C TRP A 38 14.54 -17.27 6.17
N ALA A 39 13.81 -16.93 5.12
CA ALA A 39 13.82 -17.66 3.85
C ALA A 39 15.07 -17.39 3.00
N GLY A 40 15.99 -16.53 3.47
CA GLY A 40 17.21 -16.16 2.76
C GLY A 40 17.07 -14.99 1.80
N GLY A 41 15.97 -14.26 1.86
CA GLY A 41 15.73 -13.02 1.14
C GLY A 41 16.58 -11.85 1.62
N ASN A 42 16.48 -10.74 0.93
CA ASN A 42 17.16 -9.49 1.26
C ASN A 42 16.20 -8.42 1.81
N ALA A 43 16.71 -7.21 2.04
CA ALA A 43 15.92 -6.10 2.58
C ALA A 43 14.78 -5.67 1.64
N VAL A 44 14.96 -5.80 0.32
CA VAL A 44 13.94 -5.44 -0.67
C VAL A 44 12.82 -6.48 -0.68
N ASP A 45 13.15 -7.79 -0.64
CA ASP A 45 12.14 -8.85 -0.47
C ASP A 45 11.31 -8.63 0.80
N ALA A 46 11.98 -8.31 1.92
CA ALA A 46 11.32 -8.02 3.18
C ALA A 46 10.42 -6.79 3.10
N ALA A 47 10.89 -5.70 2.51
CA ALA A 47 10.11 -4.47 2.36
C ALA A 47 8.87 -4.68 1.48
N ILE A 48 8.98 -5.41 0.38
CA ILE A 48 7.85 -5.76 -0.49
C ILE A 48 6.83 -6.61 0.27
N ALA A 49 7.27 -7.66 0.97
CA ALA A 49 6.37 -8.52 1.76
C ALA A 49 5.66 -7.74 2.87
N ILE A 50 6.35 -6.78 3.52
CA ILE A 50 5.75 -5.84 4.48
C ILE A 50 4.67 -5.01 3.80
N ALA A 51 4.98 -4.37 2.67
CA ALA A 51 4.04 -3.51 1.95
C ALA A 51 2.78 -4.29 1.51
N ILE A 52 2.96 -5.51 1.00
CA ILE A 52 1.84 -6.39 0.63
C ILE A 52 1.02 -6.76 1.87
N ALA A 53 1.66 -7.15 2.98
CA ALA A 53 0.97 -7.51 4.22
C ALA A 53 0.18 -6.34 4.81
N LEU A 54 0.70 -5.12 4.75
CA LEU A 54 0.02 -3.90 5.21
C LEU A 54 -1.32 -3.69 4.50
N THR A 55 -1.45 -4.05 3.23
CA THR A 55 -2.74 -3.95 2.50
C THR A 55 -3.85 -4.81 3.13
N VAL A 56 -3.48 -5.80 3.92
CA VAL A 56 -4.41 -6.71 4.62
C VAL A 56 -4.54 -6.33 6.08
N VAL A 57 -3.41 -6.16 6.80
CA VAL A 57 -3.43 -6.01 8.26
C VAL A 57 -3.58 -4.57 8.75
N GLU A 58 -3.48 -3.60 7.84
CA GLU A 58 -3.71 -2.18 8.08
C GLU A 58 -4.44 -1.52 6.90
N PRO A 59 -5.64 -2.02 6.52
CA PRO A 59 -6.34 -1.57 5.30
C PRO A 59 -6.90 -0.15 5.43
N THR A 60 -6.76 0.47 6.58
CA THR A 60 -7.15 1.86 6.85
C THR A 60 -6.17 2.90 6.34
N SER A 61 -4.94 2.49 6.03
CA SER A 61 -3.85 3.37 5.57
C SER A 61 -3.09 2.79 4.38
N ASN A 62 -3.38 1.55 4.02
CA ASN A 62 -2.70 0.83 2.94
C ASN A 62 -3.71 0.06 2.09
N GLY A 63 -3.46 -0.05 0.78
CA GLY A 63 -4.35 -0.79 -0.12
C GLY A 63 -3.62 -1.31 -1.35
N ILE A 64 -4.17 -2.37 -1.96
CA ILE A 64 -3.68 -2.88 -3.24
C ILE A 64 -3.83 -1.80 -4.33
N GLY A 65 -4.83 -0.92 -4.19
CA GLY A 65 -5.11 0.21 -5.07
C GLY A 65 -4.35 1.49 -4.71
N SER A 66 -3.40 1.47 -3.78
CA SER A 66 -2.60 2.63 -3.39
C SER A 66 -1.50 2.94 -4.41
N ASP A 67 -0.83 4.05 -4.21
CA ASP A 67 0.49 4.34 -4.74
C ASP A 67 1.59 3.74 -3.84
N ALA A 68 2.84 3.87 -4.25
CA ALA A 68 4.00 3.54 -3.42
C ALA A 68 5.23 4.35 -3.82
N PHE A 69 6.07 4.65 -2.83
CA PHE A 69 7.35 5.31 -3.01
C PHE A 69 8.44 4.51 -2.30
N ALA A 70 9.65 4.51 -2.84
CA ALA A 70 10.75 3.85 -2.19
C ALA A 70 12.07 4.60 -2.34
N LEU A 71 12.86 4.58 -1.27
CA LEU A 71 14.28 4.91 -1.28
C LEU A 71 15.05 3.64 -0.95
N VAL A 72 15.98 3.25 -1.82
CA VAL A 72 16.79 2.04 -1.66
C VAL A 72 18.26 2.42 -1.71
N TRP A 73 19.03 1.93 -0.74
CA TRP A 73 20.48 2.08 -0.70
C TRP A 73 21.16 0.73 -0.93
N ASP A 74 21.97 0.64 -2.01
CA ASP A 74 22.78 -0.54 -2.35
C ASP A 74 24.27 -0.21 -2.55
N GLY A 75 24.71 0.94 -2.00
CA GLY A 75 25.97 1.61 -2.29
C GLY A 75 25.74 2.93 -3.02
N GLN A 76 24.56 3.09 -3.61
CA GLN A 76 24.02 4.32 -4.18
C GLN A 76 22.58 4.49 -3.72
N LEU A 77 22.10 5.72 -3.67
CA LEU A 77 20.71 5.99 -3.33
C LEU A 77 19.85 6.01 -4.58
N HIS A 78 18.83 5.17 -4.60
CA HIS A 78 17.85 5.06 -5.68
C HIS A 78 16.48 5.49 -5.18
N GLY A 79 15.75 6.25 -6.00
CA GLY A 79 14.38 6.65 -5.74
C GLY A 79 13.41 5.99 -6.72
N LEU A 80 12.28 5.47 -6.23
CA LEU A 80 11.19 4.98 -7.04
C LEU A 80 9.92 5.75 -6.73
N ASN A 81 9.27 6.28 -7.75
CA ASN A 81 7.95 6.87 -7.69
C ASN A 81 6.96 5.96 -8.46
N ALA A 82 6.02 5.39 -7.76
CA ALA A 82 4.94 4.60 -8.32
C ALA A 82 3.58 5.21 -7.94
N SER A 83 3.48 6.54 -7.94
CA SER A 83 2.19 7.22 -7.96
C SER A 83 1.60 7.15 -9.37
N GLY A 84 0.29 6.96 -9.45
CA GLY A 84 -0.39 6.92 -10.73
C GLY A 84 -0.77 8.30 -11.25
N ARG A 85 -0.98 8.38 -12.55
CA ARG A 85 -1.56 9.56 -13.19
C ARG A 85 -3.07 9.57 -13.01
N SER A 86 -3.69 10.74 -13.14
CA SER A 86 -5.14 10.84 -13.26
C SER A 86 -5.61 10.08 -14.50
N PRO A 87 -6.85 9.56 -14.52
CA PRO A 87 -7.43 8.98 -15.73
C PRO A 87 -7.38 9.97 -16.90
N GLN A 88 -7.09 9.48 -18.09
CA GLN A 88 -6.97 10.33 -19.29
C GLN A 88 -8.25 11.09 -19.60
N ASN A 89 -9.40 10.53 -19.23
CA ASN A 89 -10.72 11.16 -19.42
C ASN A 89 -11.10 12.18 -18.32
N LEU A 90 -10.25 12.38 -17.33
CA LEU A 90 -10.46 13.37 -16.28
C LEU A 90 -9.93 14.73 -16.74
N THR A 91 -10.82 15.58 -17.21
CA THR A 91 -10.54 16.93 -17.71
C THR A 91 -10.88 17.98 -16.66
N ILE A 92 -10.31 19.18 -16.78
CA ILE A 92 -10.48 20.27 -15.79
C ILE A 92 -11.94 20.70 -15.62
N ASP A 93 -12.74 20.62 -16.68
CA ASP A 93 -14.17 20.95 -16.66
C ASP A 93 -15.00 20.06 -15.72
N ARG A 94 -14.47 18.87 -15.33
CA ARG A 94 -15.10 18.03 -14.31
C ARG A 94 -15.08 18.65 -12.91
N PHE A 95 -14.28 19.67 -12.71
CA PHE A 95 -14.14 20.42 -11.46
C PHE A 95 -14.82 21.80 -11.50
N ASP A 96 -15.59 22.11 -12.54
CA ASP A 96 -16.30 23.37 -12.67
C ASP A 96 -17.19 23.64 -11.45
N GLY A 97 -17.02 24.83 -10.86
CA GLY A 97 -17.73 25.23 -9.64
C GLY A 97 -17.18 24.64 -8.32
N MET A 98 -16.17 23.79 -8.39
CA MET A 98 -15.49 23.25 -7.19
C MET A 98 -14.34 24.16 -6.77
N THR A 99 -14.17 24.34 -5.47
CA THR A 99 -13.04 25.08 -4.87
C THR A 99 -11.88 24.15 -4.47
N GLN A 100 -12.14 22.85 -4.38
CA GLN A 100 -11.17 21.82 -4.07
C GLN A 100 -11.61 20.49 -4.71
N VAL A 101 -10.66 19.58 -4.91
CA VAL A 101 -10.95 18.20 -5.31
C VAL A 101 -11.68 17.49 -4.16
N PRO A 102 -12.75 16.75 -4.40
CA PRO A 102 -13.42 15.97 -3.37
C PRO A 102 -12.48 14.95 -2.72
N ASP A 103 -12.66 14.71 -1.42
CA ASP A 103 -11.86 13.70 -0.68
C ASP A 103 -12.27 12.25 -0.99
N LEU A 104 -13.48 12.05 -1.51
CA LEU A 104 -14.09 10.74 -1.75
C LEU A 104 -14.67 10.65 -3.16
N GLY A 105 -14.96 9.42 -3.60
CA GLY A 105 -15.53 9.12 -4.91
C GLY A 105 -14.47 8.99 -6.00
N TRP A 106 -14.89 9.09 -7.26
CA TRP A 106 -14.03 8.81 -8.40
C TRP A 106 -13.07 9.95 -8.80
N LEU A 107 -13.40 11.21 -8.49
CA LEU A 107 -12.60 12.36 -8.96
C LEU A 107 -11.16 12.39 -8.39
N PRO A 108 -10.88 12.03 -7.12
CA PRO A 108 -9.51 11.99 -6.61
C PRO A 108 -8.74 10.73 -6.99
N ILE A 109 -9.36 9.75 -7.64
CA ILE A 109 -8.72 8.47 -7.95
C ILE A 109 -7.69 8.63 -9.06
N THR A 110 -6.49 8.13 -8.82
CA THR A 110 -5.42 7.97 -9.80
C THR A 110 -5.22 6.49 -10.14
N VAL A 111 -4.44 6.20 -11.17
CA VAL A 111 -4.08 4.81 -11.49
C VAL A 111 -3.31 4.21 -10.32
N PRO A 112 -3.73 3.05 -9.76
CA PRO A 112 -3.04 2.40 -8.66
C PRO A 112 -1.60 2.00 -9.01
N GLY A 113 -0.62 2.40 -8.20
CA GLY A 113 0.79 2.18 -8.51
C GLY A 113 1.53 1.17 -7.63
N ALA A 114 0.97 0.78 -6.48
CA ALA A 114 1.68 -0.07 -5.51
C ALA A 114 2.15 -1.40 -6.09
N VAL A 115 1.31 -2.07 -6.89
CA VAL A 115 1.66 -3.36 -7.51
C VAL A 115 2.83 -3.22 -8.47
N SER A 116 2.89 -2.11 -9.24
CA SER A 116 4.02 -1.83 -10.13
C SER A 116 5.31 -1.55 -9.34
N ALA A 117 5.21 -0.87 -8.19
CA ALA A 117 6.36 -0.65 -7.31
C ALA A 117 6.93 -1.98 -6.81
N TRP A 118 6.07 -2.89 -6.31
CA TRP A 118 6.51 -4.20 -5.84
C TRP A 118 7.24 -4.98 -6.93
N ARG A 119 6.68 -4.99 -8.14
CA ARG A 119 7.29 -5.66 -9.29
C ARG A 119 8.62 -5.02 -9.70
N THR A 120 8.66 -3.68 -9.84
CA THR A 120 9.86 -2.94 -10.27
C THR A 120 11.01 -3.08 -9.26
N LEU A 121 10.72 -3.02 -7.96
CA LEU A 121 11.72 -3.24 -6.91
C LEU A 121 12.24 -4.67 -6.93
N TRP A 122 11.35 -5.66 -7.08
CA TRP A 122 11.72 -7.06 -7.14
C TRP A 122 12.56 -7.38 -8.38
N GLU A 123 12.22 -6.87 -9.54
CA GLU A 123 12.99 -7.08 -10.78
C GLU A 123 14.44 -6.59 -10.66
N LYS A 124 14.66 -5.52 -9.91
CA LYS A 124 16.01 -4.95 -9.76
C LYS A 124 16.83 -5.62 -8.67
N TRP A 125 16.22 -5.97 -7.54
CA TRP A 125 16.95 -6.47 -6.37
C TRP A 125 16.38 -7.72 -5.73
N GLY A 126 15.21 -8.20 -6.15
CA GLY A 126 14.58 -9.38 -5.56
C GLY A 126 15.47 -10.61 -5.59
N LYS A 127 15.48 -11.36 -4.51
CA LYS A 127 16.25 -12.58 -4.33
C LYS A 127 15.37 -13.82 -4.22
N LEU A 128 14.21 -13.67 -3.58
CA LEU A 128 13.21 -14.73 -3.48
C LEU A 128 12.28 -14.71 -4.69
N PRO A 129 11.59 -15.82 -5.02
CA PRO A 129 10.53 -15.81 -6.01
C PRO A 129 9.45 -14.75 -5.68
N PHE A 130 9.01 -13.98 -6.67
CA PHE A 130 8.04 -12.90 -6.46
C PHE A 130 6.77 -13.36 -5.73
N GLU A 131 6.23 -14.49 -6.13
CA GLU A 131 5.03 -15.08 -5.53
C GLU A 131 5.20 -15.43 -4.05
N GLN A 132 6.43 -15.76 -3.60
CA GLN A 132 6.71 -16.07 -2.21
C GLN A 132 6.50 -14.85 -1.29
N LEU A 133 6.71 -13.64 -1.80
CA LEU A 133 6.56 -12.39 -1.04
C LEU A 133 5.10 -12.12 -0.62
N PHE A 134 4.16 -12.74 -1.32
CA PHE A 134 2.72 -12.62 -1.05
C PHE A 134 2.20 -13.61 0.01
N ALA A 135 2.95 -14.67 0.28
CA ALA A 135 2.47 -15.77 1.12
C ALA A 135 1.99 -15.34 2.52
N PRO A 136 2.67 -14.47 3.28
CA PRO A 136 2.19 -14.00 4.58
C PRO A 136 0.87 -13.23 4.47
N ALA A 137 0.77 -12.30 3.52
CA ALA A 137 -0.43 -11.49 3.31
C ALA A 137 -1.64 -12.33 2.91
N ILE A 138 -1.46 -13.29 1.99
CA ILE A 138 -2.50 -14.24 1.58
C ILE A 138 -2.97 -15.04 2.80
N ARG A 139 -2.06 -15.53 3.63
CA ARG A 139 -2.39 -16.27 4.85
C ARG A 139 -3.20 -15.42 5.83
N TYR A 140 -2.82 -14.15 6.07
CA TYR A 140 -3.58 -13.25 6.92
C TYR A 140 -4.96 -12.94 6.35
N ALA A 141 -5.07 -12.71 5.05
CA ALA A 141 -6.35 -12.46 4.40
C ALA A 141 -7.29 -13.65 4.46
N GLU A 142 -6.77 -14.88 4.28
CA GLU A 142 -7.57 -16.11 4.20
C GLU A 142 -7.94 -16.65 5.58
N SER A 143 -6.96 -16.77 6.48
CA SER A 143 -7.15 -17.34 7.82
C SER A 143 -7.66 -16.33 8.83
N GLY A 144 -7.58 -15.03 8.50
CA GLY A 144 -7.85 -13.94 9.41
C GLY A 144 -6.68 -13.61 10.33
N PHE A 145 -6.72 -12.42 10.90
CA PHE A 145 -5.73 -11.91 11.86
C PHE A 145 -6.44 -11.10 12.96
N PRO A 146 -5.87 -11.04 14.18
CA PRO A 146 -6.42 -10.19 15.23
C PRO A 146 -6.15 -8.71 14.92
N VAL A 147 -7.22 -7.91 14.86
CA VAL A 147 -7.12 -6.47 14.56
C VAL A 147 -6.45 -5.75 15.72
N SER A 148 -5.41 -4.97 15.42
CA SER A 148 -4.69 -4.19 16.43
C SER A 148 -5.54 -3.04 16.98
N PRO A 149 -5.28 -2.53 18.20
CA PRO A 149 -6.01 -1.39 18.76
C PRO A 149 -5.95 -0.14 17.85
N GLU A 150 -4.78 0.18 17.29
CA GLU A 150 -4.63 1.34 16.42
C GLU A 150 -5.39 1.17 15.10
N THR A 151 -5.30 -0.01 14.48
CA THR A 151 -6.06 -0.33 13.28
C THR A 151 -7.57 -0.27 13.54
N ALA A 152 -8.05 -0.81 14.66
CA ALA A 152 -9.45 -0.74 15.04
C ALA A 152 -9.94 0.71 15.20
N ARG A 153 -9.13 1.56 15.83
CA ARG A 153 -9.43 2.99 16.01
C ARG A 153 -9.53 3.72 14.65
N ALA A 154 -8.56 3.51 13.77
CA ALA A 154 -8.56 4.10 12.43
C ALA A 154 -9.74 3.58 11.59
N TRP A 155 -10.06 2.30 11.71
CA TRP A 155 -11.19 1.69 11.00
C TRP A 155 -12.54 2.26 11.46
N LYS A 156 -12.69 2.50 12.77
CA LYS A 156 -13.88 3.16 13.32
C LYS A 156 -14.04 4.59 12.81
N TRP A 157 -12.94 5.30 12.64
CA TRP A 157 -12.95 6.62 12.02
C TRP A 157 -13.38 6.55 10.54
N THR A 158 -12.83 5.61 9.76
CA THR A 158 -13.22 5.39 8.35
C THR A 158 -14.70 4.98 8.23
N GLU A 159 -15.21 4.11 9.12
CA GLU A 159 -16.63 3.78 9.19
C GLU A 159 -17.48 5.05 9.37
N SER A 160 -17.07 5.95 10.26
CA SER A 160 -17.80 7.19 10.52
C SER A 160 -17.75 8.15 9.33
N LEU A 161 -16.61 8.23 8.63
CA LEU A 161 -16.43 9.05 7.43
C LEU A 161 -17.36 8.58 6.29
N LEU A 162 -17.52 7.27 6.13
CA LEU A 162 -18.31 6.65 5.06
C LEU A 162 -19.74 6.28 5.49
N ALA A 163 -20.19 6.70 6.69
CA ALA A 163 -21.52 6.34 7.21
C ALA A 163 -22.67 6.79 6.31
N ASN A 164 -22.50 7.88 5.57
CA ASN A 164 -23.48 8.45 4.66
C ASN A 164 -23.13 8.26 3.17
N ALA A 165 -22.07 7.52 2.87
CA ALA A 165 -21.64 7.23 1.50
C ALA A 165 -22.55 6.13 0.93
N ILE A 166 -23.56 6.54 0.15
CA ILE A 166 -24.58 5.67 -0.45
C ILE A 166 -24.39 5.46 -1.95
N GLU A 167 -23.44 6.16 -2.54
CA GLU A 167 -23.15 6.08 -3.97
C GLU A 167 -22.69 4.66 -4.34
N PRO A 168 -22.95 4.21 -5.57
CA PRO A 168 -22.70 2.84 -5.99
C PRO A 168 -21.26 2.37 -5.80
N GLU A 169 -20.27 3.25 -5.92
CA GLU A 169 -18.86 2.93 -5.73
C GLU A 169 -18.49 2.52 -4.30
N PHE A 170 -19.27 2.90 -3.27
CA PHE A 170 -19.00 2.55 -1.88
C PHE A 170 -19.64 1.25 -1.41
N GLN A 171 -20.53 0.64 -2.22
CA GLN A 171 -21.27 -0.56 -1.80
C GLN A 171 -20.36 -1.73 -1.38
N TRP A 172 -19.24 -1.92 -2.08
CA TRP A 172 -18.29 -3.01 -1.79
C TRP A 172 -17.45 -2.74 -0.54
N PHE A 173 -17.26 -1.47 -0.18
CA PHE A 173 -16.60 -1.13 1.09
C PHE A 173 -17.37 -1.69 2.28
N GLN A 174 -18.68 -1.45 2.33
CA GLN A 174 -19.52 -1.95 3.42
C GLN A 174 -19.48 -3.47 3.52
N GLN A 175 -19.61 -4.17 2.40
CA GLN A 175 -19.60 -5.63 2.36
C GLN A 175 -18.26 -6.23 2.77
N THR A 176 -17.17 -5.61 2.36
CA THR A 176 -15.80 -6.13 2.59
C THR A 176 -15.28 -5.75 3.96
N PHE A 177 -15.38 -4.48 4.30
CA PHE A 177 -14.72 -3.91 5.47
C PHE A 177 -15.62 -3.73 6.69
N LEU A 178 -16.94 -3.83 6.52
CA LEU A 178 -17.93 -3.78 7.59
C LEU A 178 -18.83 -5.03 7.59
N PRO A 179 -18.27 -6.27 7.62
CA PRO A 179 -19.05 -7.49 7.39
C PRO A 179 -20.12 -7.78 8.45
N LYS A 180 -20.04 -7.09 9.61
CA LYS A 180 -21.05 -7.15 10.68
C LYS A 180 -21.87 -5.85 10.77
N GLY A 181 -21.89 -5.05 9.69
CA GLY A 181 -22.49 -3.71 9.69
C GLY A 181 -21.70 -2.67 10.51
N ARG A 182 -20.47 -3.00 10.92
CA ARG A 182 -19.56 -2.13 11.67
C ARG A 182 -18.10 -2.51 11.44
N SER A 183 -17.21 -1.60 11.81
CA SER A 183 -15.77 -1.88 11.88
C SER A 183 -15.47 -2.95 12.96
N PRO A 184 -14.41 -3.75 12.77
CA PRO A 184 -13.99 -4.73 13.77
C PRO A 184 -13.41 -4.03 15.01
N HIS A 185 -13.65 -4.62 16.18
CA HIS A 185 -13.03 -4.18 17.43
C HIS A 185 -11.60 -4.74 17.56
N ALA A 186 -10.79 -4.11 18.41
CA ALA A 186 -9.46 -4.62 18.75
C ALA A 186 -9.55 -6.06 19.27
N GLY A 187 -8.70 -6.94 18.74
CA GLY A 187 -8.67 -8.36 19.05
C GLY A 187 -9.69 -9.22 18.28
N GLU A 188 -10.66 -8.64 17.58
CA GLU A 188 -11.51 -9.42 16.67
C GLU A 188 -10.69 -9.96 15.49
N ILE A 189 -11.04 -11.17 15.07
CA ILE A 189 -10.43 -11.76 13.87
C ILE A 189 -11.16 -11.22 12.65
N TRP A 190 -10.38 -10.61 11.76
CA TRP A 190 -10.85 -10.18 10.44
C TRP A 190 -10.02 -10.84 9.34
N GLY A 191 -10.68 -11.16 8.24
CA GLY A 191 -10.07 -11.69 7.03
C GLY A 191 -10.95 -11.42 5.81
N SER A 192 -10.38 -11.52 4.62
CA SER A 192 -11.08 -11.28 3.36
C SER A 192 -10.59 -12.24 2.29
N ARG A 193 -11.43 -13.22 1.93
CA ARG A 193 -11.13 -14.15 0.83
C ARG A 193 -10.91 -13.42 -0.49
N ALA A 194 -11.67 -12.35 -0.75
CA ALA A 194 -11.52 -11.56 -1.96
C ALA A 194 -10.12 -10.90 -2.04
N HIS A 195 -9.58 -10.42 -0.92
CA HIS A 195 -8.19 -9.96 -0.85
C HIS A 195 -7.20 -11.08 -1.14
N ALA A 196 -7.38 -12.25 -0.51
CA ALA A 196 -6.51 -13.40 -0.74
C ALA A 196 -6.51 -13.84 -2.21
N GLU A 197 -7.67 -13.88 -2.85
CA GLU A 197 -7.81 -14.23 -4.27
C GLU A 197 -7.12 -13.20 -5.18
N THR A 198 -7.33 -11.92 -4.90
CA THR A 198 -6.67 -10.82 -5.65
C THR A 198 -5.16 -10.88 -5.50
N LEU A 199 -4.65 -11.07 -4.28
CA LEU A 199 -3.20 -11.19 -4.04
C LEU A 199 -2.60 -12.42 -4.72
N ARG A 200 -3.30 -13.57 -4.73
CA ARG A 200 -2.86 -14.77 -5.47
C ARG A 200 -2.75 -14.51 -6.96
N GLU A 201 -3.75 -13.83 -7.54
CA GLU A 201 -3.72 -13.51 -8.96
C GLU A 201 -2.58 -12.55 -9.31
N ILE A 202 -2.34 -11.52 -8.49
CA ILE A 202 -1.20 -10.62 -8.66
C ILE A 202 0.11 -11.40 -8.59
N ALA A 203 0.27 -12.27 -7.58
CA ALA A 203 1.45 -13.10 -7.39
C ALA A 203 1.70 -14.01 -8.60
N ALA A 204 0.69 -14.75 -9.02
CA ALA A 204 0.77 -15.73 -10.11
C ALA A 204 1.07 -15.10 -11.48
N THR A 205 0.63 -13.87 -11.70
CA THR A 205 0.83 -13.15 -12.97
C THR A 205 1.98 -12.16 -12.94
N GLY A 206 2.70 -12.06 -11.81
CA GLY A 206 3.75 -11.06 -11.63
C GLY A 206 3.22 -9.62 -11.72
N GLY A 207 1.95 -9.39 -11.37
CA GLY A 207 1.29 -8.10 -11.46
C GLY A 207 0.61 -7.80 -12.81
N GLU A 208 0.84 -8.61 -13.86
CA GLU A 208 0.29 -8.33 -15.20
C GLU A 208 -1.24 -8.28 -15.21
N SER A 209 -1.93 -9.18 -14.49
CA SER A 209 -3.40 -9.16 -14.43
C SER A 209 -3.95 -7.85 -13.84
N PHE A 210 -3.18 -7.18 -12.99
CA PHE A 210 -3.59 -5.93 -12.35
C PHE A 210 -3.62 -4.75 -13.33
N TYR A 211 -2.74 -4.75 -14.34
CA TYR A 211 -2.62 -3.64 -15.30
C TYR A 211 -3.13 -3.98 -16.71
N ARG A 212 -3.05 -5.25 -17.14
CA ARG A 212 -3.32 -5.65 -18.54
C ARG A 212 -4.15 -6.94 -18.67
N GLY A 213 -4.75 -7.41 -17.54
CA GLY A 213 -5.53 -8.65 -17.55
C GLY A 213 -6.84 -8.51 -16.79
N ARG A 214 -7.31 -9.64 -16.24
CA ARG A 214 -8.63 -9.76 -15.63
C ARG A 214 -8.91 -8.76 -14.52
N LEU A 215 -7.91 -8.43 -13.69
CA LEU A 215 -8.11 -7.44 -12.62
C LEU A 215 -8.30 -6.04 -13.22
N ALA A 216 -7.52 -5.66 -14.24
CA ALA A 216 -7.69 -4.40 -14.94
C ALA A 216 -9.06 -4.29 -15.60
N GLU A 217 -9.53 -5.37 -16.24
CA GLU A 217 -10.86 -5.43 -16.85
C GLU A 217 -11.96 -5.19 -15.82
N ARG A 218 -11.87 -5.84 -14.66
CA ARG A 218 -12.84 -5.68 -13.56
C ARG A 218 -12.84 -4.28 -12.97
N MET A 219 -11.66 -3.68 -12.76
CA MET A 219 -11.55 -2.31 -12.26
C MET A 219 -12.16 -1.31 -13.23
N ALA A 220 -11.84 -1.41 -14.52
CA ALA A 220 -12.38 -0.52 -15.54
C ALA A 220 -13.90 -0.70 -15.74
N ALA A 221 -14.39 -1.93 -15.70
CA ALA A 221 -15.83 -2.20 -15.76
C ALA A 221 -16.57 -1.58 -14.57
N PHE A 222 -16.05 -1.79 -13.35
CA PHE A 222 -16.64 -1.20 -12.14
C PHE A 222 -16.62 0.34 -12.19
N ALA A 223 -15.52 0.94 -12.64
CA ALA A 223 -15.46 2.39 -12.85
C ALA A 223 -16.54 2.85 -13.82
N ALA A 224 -16.69 2.21 -14.98
CA ALA A 224 -17.71 2.55 -15.97
C ALA A 224 -19.13 2.40 -15.42
N ASP A 225 -19.40 1.34 -14.69
CA ASP A 225 -20.73 1.03 -14.13
C ASP A 225 -21.14 2.01 -13.01
N THR A 226 -20.18 2.62 -12.33
CA THR A 226 -20.40 3.50 -11.17
C THR A 226 -20.01 4.97 -11.41
N GLY A 227 -19.77 5.35 -12.68
CA GLY A 227 -19.50 6.73 -13.07
C GLY A 227 -18.05 7.19 -12.96
N GLY A 228 -17.11 6.25 -12.74
CA GLY A 228 -15.68 6.51 -12.74
C GLY A 228 -15.12 6.68 -14.15
N LEU A 229 -13.93 7.30 -14.23
CA LEU A 229 -13.26 7.61 -15.49
C LEU A 229 -12.05 6.71 -15.77
N LEU A 230 -11.69 5.83 -14.83
CA LEU A 230 -10.57 4.92 -14.96
C LEU A 230 -10.84 3.86 -16.03
N THR A 231 -9.93 3.73 -17.00
CA THR A 231 -10.06 2.81 -18.13
C THR A 231 -8.97 1.73 -18.11
N GLN A 232 -9.16 0.66 -18.88
CA GLN A 232 -8.10 -0.33 -19.11
C GLN A 232 -6.85 0.29 -19.75
N ALA A 233 -7.01 1.30 -20.60
CA ALA A 233 -5.90 2.01 -21.23
C ALA A 233 -5.06 2.77 -20.20
N ASP A 234 -5.71 3.42 -19.23
CA ASP A 234 -5.00 4.11 -18.13
C ASP A 234 -4.17 3.12 -17.31
N LEU A 235 -4.76 1.99 -16.94
CA LEU A 235 -4.08 0.92 -16.22
C LEU A 235 -2.91 0.35 -17.03
N ALA A 236 -3.14 0.01 -18.31
CA ALA A 236 -2.13 -0.61 -19.17
C ALA A 236 -0.91 0.29 -19.45
N GLN A 237 -1.08 1.61 -19.41
CA GLN A 237 -0.01 2.58 -19.63
C GLN A 237 0.79 2.88 -18.37
N HIS A 238 0.33 2.45 -17.20
CA HIS A 238 1.01 2.75 -15.95
C HIS A 238 2.37 2.04 -15.85
N GLN A 239 3.37 2.78 -15.41
CA GLN A 239 4.71 2.31 -15.06
C GLN A 239 5.21 3.10 -13.85
N ALA A 240 5.95 2.43 -12.98
CA ALA A 240 6.70 3.09 -11.92
C ALA A 240 7.96 3.75 -12.49
N ASP A 241 8.27 4.94 -12.02
CA ASP A 241 9.37 5.76 -12.52
C ASP A 241 10.56 5.73 -11.54
N TRP A 242 11.76 5.40 -12.05
CA TRP A 242 13.00 5.66 -11.32
C TRP A 242 13.29 7.16 -11.33
N VAL A 243 13.44 7.74 -10.15
CA VAL A 243 13.63 9.19 -9.97
C VAL A 243 14.92 9.48 -9.23
N GLN A 244 15.52 10.65 -9.49
CA GLN A 244 16.67 11.12 -8.73
C GLN A 244 16.19 11.68 -7.39
N PRO A 245 16.59 11.09 -6.23
CA PRO A 245 16.26 11.65 -4.92
C PRO A 245 16.76 13.09 -4.77
N ILE A 246 15.99 13.91 -4.08
CA ILE A 246 16.38 15.26 -3.68
C ILE A 246 16.89 15.26 -2.24
N SER A 247 17.67 16.27 -1.87
CA SER A 247 18.21 16.36 -0.52
C SER A 247 18.31 17.77 -0.01
N THR A 248 18.34 17.88 1.30
CA THR A 248 18.68 19.12 2.03
C THR A 248 19.53 18.81 3.25
N ASP A 249 20.38 19.75 3.65
CA ASP A 249 21.17 19.62 4.87
C ASP A 249 20.48 20.28 6.06
N TYR A 250 20.39 19.54 7.15
CA TYR A 250 19.88 20.05 8.41
C TYR A 250 20.79 19.65 9.57
N ARG A 251 21.42 20.65 10.21
CA ARG A 251 22.31 20.47 11.37
C ARG A 251 23.43 19.46 11.15
N GLY A 252 24.01 19.43 9.95
CA GLY A 252 25.10 18.51 9.60
C GLY A 252 24.64 17.11 9.23
N ILE A 253 23.34 16.90 9.02
CA ILE A 253 22.75 15.65 8.53
C ILE A 253 22.08 15.95 7.21
N THR A 254 22.39 15.17 6.18
CA THR A 254 21.72 15.24 4.88
C THR A 254 20.44 14.41 4.93
N LEU A 255 19.30 15.04 4.68
CA LEU A 255 18.00 14.40 4.52
C LEU A 255 17.73 14.16 3.03
N TRP A 256 17.25 12.99 2.71
CA TRP A 256 16.92 12.59 1.34
C TRP A 256 15.45 12.23 1.21
N GLU A 257 14.87 12.57 0.08
CA GLU A 257 13.48 12.31 -0.23
C GLU A 257 13.25 12.04 -1.70
N ILE A 258 12.10 11.43 -2.02
CA ILE A 258 11.55 11.35 -3.37
C ILE A 258 11.13 12.77 -3.81
N PRO A 259 11.44 13.18 -5.06
CA PRO A 259 10.95 14.46 -5.55
C PRO A 259 9.41 14.49 -5.64
N PRO A 260 8.79 15.68 -5.80
CA PRO A 260 7.34 15.76 -5.98
C PRO A 260 6.84 14.75 -7.04
N ASN A 261 5.66 14.22 -6.84
CA ASN A 261 4.44 14.69 -6.16
C ASN A 261 4.35 14.46 -4.63
N GLY A 262 5.21 13.66 -4.01
CA GLY A 262 5.31 13.59 -2.57
C GLY A 262 5.63 14.94 -1.92
N GLN A 263 5.26 15.12 -0.66
CA GLN A 263 5.46 16.35 0.12
C GLN A 263 5.99 15.97 1.53
N GLY A 264 7.15 15.34 1.58
CA GLY A 264 7.75 14.90 2.83
C GLY A 264 8.49 15.97 3.62
N ILE A 265 8.33 17.22 3.27
CA ILE A 265 8.99 18.37 3.92
C ILE A 265 8.30 18.67 5.25
#